data_00b245578e3ad16bcf77f7cc5abba51b
#
_entry.id   00b245578e3ad16bcf77f7cc5abba51b
#
_cell.length_a   1.000
_cell.length_b   1.000
_cell.length_c   1.000
_cell.angle_alpha   90.00
_cell.angle_beta   90.00
_cell.angle_gamma   90.00
#
_symmetry.space_group_name_H-M   'P 1'
#
loop_
_entity.id
_entity.type
_entity.pdbx_description
1 polymer ?
#
loop_
_entity_poly.entity_id
_entity_poly.type
_entity_poly.pdbx_seq_one_letter_code
_entity_poly.pdbx_strand_id
1 'polypeptide(L)'
;MDGPFYGTWPNGGAWLSQHLWQHYLYTGDKDFLIKNYPVLKGAADFYMDFLVEHPQYHWLVTIPSISPEQGAPGKETSLTAGCTMDNQIVFDVLSNTLQAAKIVGEDIVYQDRVKKVLDRLPPMQIGKYNQLQEWLEDVDDPQSDHRHVSHLYGLYPSNQISPYAHPGLFQAAKRSLLYRGDMATGWSIGWKINLWARLLDGDHAYKIIGNMLNLVEEGNPDGRTSVSYTHLTLPTNSLV
;
A
#
# COMPACT_ATOMS: atom_id res chain seq x y z
N MET A 1 20.56 14.22 11.44
CA MET A 1 19.25 13.67 10.98
C MET A 1 19.61 12.57 10.01
N ASP A 2 19.25 11.33 10.30
CA ASP A 2 19.82 10.14 9.65
C ASP A 2 19.15 9.81 8.28
N GLY A 3 18.94 10.80 7.46
CA GLY A 3 18.37 10.66 6.12
C GLY A 3 16.84 10.56 6.10
N PRO A 4 16.21 10.65 4.91
CA PRO A 4 14.76 10.70 4.75
C PRO A 4 14.07 9.31 4.80
N PHE A 5 14.82 8.21 4.98
CA PHE A 5 14.33 6.83 4.84
C PHE A 5 13.09 6.48 5.68
N TYR A 6 12.91 7.14 6.82
CA TYR A 6 11.89 6.75 7.80
C TYR A 6 10.84 7.83 8.05
N GLY A 7 10.98 9.03 7.50
CA GLY A 7 10.15 10.15 7.90
C GLY A 7 9.45 10.93 6.78
N THR A 8 9.85 10.74 5.54
CA THR A 8 9.33 11.55 4.41
C THR A 8 8.29 10.78 3.61
N TRP A 9 7.27 10.27 4.30
CA TRP A 9 6.16 9.58 3.65
C TRP A 9 4.81 10.21 4.04
N PRO A 10 4.11 10.90 3.11
CA PRO A 10 2.93 11.70 3.43
C PRO A 10 1.63 10.91 3.53
N ASN A 11 1.63 9.59 3.25
CA ASN A 11 0.39 8.85 3.00
C ASN A 11 -0.22 8.16 4.22
N GLY A 12 0.37 8.28 5.42
CA GLY A 12 -0.13 7.61 6.62
C GLY A 12 -1.56 7.99 7.00
N GLY A 13 -1.88 9.28 7.03
CA GLY A 13 -3.22 9.77 7.30
C GLY A 13 -4.25 9.34 6.24
N ALA A 14 -3.82 9.33 4.99
CA ALA A 14 -4.62 8.88 3.86
C ALA A 14 -4.97 7.38 3.99
N TRP A 15 -3.99 6.54 4.25
CA TRP A 15 -4.24 5.10 4.47
C TRP A 15 -5.19 4.86 5.64
N LEU A 16 -4.97 5.54 6.77
CA LEU A 16 -5.83 5.39 7.95
C LEU A 16 -7.27 5.85 7.67
N SER A 17 -7.47 6.89 6.87
CA SER A 17 -8.81 7.37 6.53
C SER A 17 -9.65 6.32 5.79
N GLN A 18 -9.03 5.40 5.06
CA GLN A 18 -9.72 4.34 4.32
C GLN A 18 -10.49 3.38 5.24
N HIS A 19 -10.13 3.25 6.52
CA HIS A 19 -10.89 2.45 7.48
C HIS A 19 -12.32 2.98 7.69
N LEU A 20 -12.54 4.29 7.54
CA LEU A 20 -13.87 4.89 7.63
C LEU A 20 -14.76 4.46 6.46
N TRP A 21 -14.19 4.43 5.26
CA TRP A 21 -14.88 3.92 4.08
C TRP A 21 -15.15 2.42 4.18
N GLN A 22 -14.15 1.64 4.62
CA GLN A 22 -14.34 0.20 4.84
C GLN A 22 -15.41 -0.10 5.87
N HIS A 23 -15.48 0.66 6.98
CA HIS A 23 -16.57 0.51 7.94
C HIS A 23 -17.93 0.64 7.26
N TYR A 24 -18.12 1.67 6.44
CA TYR A 24 -19.36 1.83 5.68
C TYR A 24 -19.63 0.65 4.73
N LEU A 25 -18.63 0.15 4.02
CA LEU A 25 -18.81 -0.99 3.11
C LEU A 25 -19.27 -2.26 3.83
N TYR A 26 -18.80 -2.50 5.06
CA TYR A 26 -19.18 -3.68 5.84
C TYR A 26 -20.51 -3.53 6.56
N THR A 27 -20.91 -2.32 6.93
CA THR A 27 -22.09 -2.08 7.77
C THR A 27 -23.27 -1.49 7.02
N GLY A 28 -23.03 -0.77 5.92
CA GLY A 28 -24.05 0.04 5.24
C GLY A 28 -24.50 1.26 6.05
N ASP A 29 -23.80 1.59 7.15
CA ASP A 29 -24.17 2.68 8.06
C ASP A 29 -23.94 4.05 7.38
N LYS A 30 -25.01 4.60 6.82
CA LYS A 30 -24.99 5.88 6.13
C LYS A 30 -24.80 7.06 7.09
N ASP A 31 -25.33 6.99 8.31
CA ASP A 31 -25.19 8.06 9.29
C ASP A 31 -23.73 8.15 9.76
N PHE A 32 -23.09 7.00 9.98
CA PHE A 32 -21.64 6.94 10.21
C PHE A 32 -20.85 7.56 9.04
N LEU A 33 -21.21 7.22 7.81
CA LEU A 33 -20.54 7.78 6.63
C LEU A 33 -20.68 9.29 6.55
N ILE A 34 -21.90 9.82 6.73
CA ILE A 34 -22.18 11.27 6.73
C ILE A 34 -21.33 11.97 7.80
N LYS A 35 -21.32 11.44 9.02
CA LYS A 35 -20.58 11.99 10.15
C LYS A 35 -19.07 12.06 9.87
N ASN A 36 -18.50 11.03 9.21
CA ASN A 36 -17.07 10.90 9.02
C ASN A 36 -16.61 11.33 7.60
N TYR A 37 -17.54 11.67 6.71
CA TYR A 37 -17.22 12.13 5.35
C TYR A 37 -16.24 13.33 5.32
N PRO A 38 -16.30 14.31 6.25
CA PRO A 38 -15.31 15.39 6.27
C PRO A 38 -13.86 14.93 6.39
N VAL A 39 -13.59 13.78 7.02
CA VAL A 39 -12.24 13.21 7.11
C VAL A 39 -11.79 12.64 5.75
N LEU A 40 -12.66 11.90 5.06
CA LEU A 40 -12.40 11.39 3.72
C LEU A 40 -12.18 12.55 2.73
N LYS A 41 -13.07 13.55 2.79
CA LYS A 41 -12.98 14.76 1.96
C LYS A 41 -11.68 15.51 2.22
N GLY A 42 -11.29 15.72 3.48
CA GLY A 42 -10.04 16.39 3.84
C GLY A 42 -8.79 15.66 3.33
N ALA A 43 -8.80 14.31 3.37
CA ALA A 43 -7.72 13.52 2.80
C ALA A 43 -7.65 13.67 1.26
N ALA A 44 -8.79 13.72 0.57
CA ALA A 44 -8.85 13.95 -0.86
C ALA A 44 -8.42 15.39 -1.23
N ASP A 45 -8.87 16.39 -0.46
CA ASP A 45 -8.50 17.79 -0.66
C ASP A 45 -6.98 17.99 -0.51
N PHE A 46 -6.35 17.32 0.49
CA PHE A 46 -4.91 17.33 0.65
C PHE A 46 -4.19 16.89 -0.64
N TYR A 47 -4.60 15.79 -1.26
CA TYR A 47 -3.95 15.34 -2.49
C TYR A 47 -4.25 16.25 -3.69
N MET A 48 -5.44 16.81 -3.79
CA MET A 48 -5.74 17.77 -4.86
C MET A 48 -4.86 19.01 -4.81
N ASP A 49 -4.31 19.34 -3.64
CA ASP A 49 -3.38 20.46 -3.45
C ASP A 49 -1.89 20.02 -3.45
N PHE A 50 -1.60 18.78 -3.02
CA PHE A 50 -0.24 18.27 -2.86
C PHE A 50 0.35 17.66 -4.12
N LEU A 51 -0.48 17.07 -4.99
CA LEU A 51 -0.01 16.42 -6.21
C LEU A 51 0.58 17.44 -7.20
N VAL A 52 1.70 17.05 -7.81
CA VAL A 52 2.43 17.88 -8.79
C VAL A 52 2.45 17.15 -10.13
N GLU A 53 2.33 17.91 -11.23
CA GLU A 53 2.44 17.34 -12.56
C GLU A 53 3.89 16.92 -12.84
N HIS A 54 4.08 15.65 -13.21
CA HIS A 54 5.39 15.15 -13.63
C HIS A 54 5.79 15.71 -14.99
N PRO A 55 6.99 16.31 -15.13
CA PRO A 55 7.35 17.09 -16.32
C PRO A 55 7.42 16.28 -17.62
N GLN A 56 7.67 14.96 -17.51
CA GLN A 56 7.80 14.08 -18.67
C GLN A 56 6.52 13.31 -18.99
N TYR A 57 5.83 12.79 -17.97
CA TYR A 57 4.67 11.92 -18.15
C TYR A 57 3.35 12.67 -18.07
N HIS A 58 3.35 13.91 -17.60
CA HIS A 58 2.16 14.74 -17.35
C HIS A 58 1.14 14.11 -16.38
N TRP A 59 1.52 13.07 -15.66
CA TRP A 59 0.74 12.50 -14.57
C TRP A 59 0.86 13.35 -13.31
N LEU A 60 -0.17 13.28 -12.45
CA LEU A 60 -0.14 13.89 -11.13
C LEU A 60 0.48 12.91 -10.14
N VAL A 61 1.58 13.29 -9.52
CA VAL A 61 2.39 12.44 -8.63
C VAL A 61 2.64 13.11 -7.28
N THR A 62 2.88 12.30 -6.26
CA THR A 62 3.40 12.76 -4.97
C THR A 62 4.88 13.10 -5.08
N ILE A 63 5.31 14.26 -4.56
CA ILE A 63 6.71 14.67 -4.45
C ILE A 63 6.87 15.76 -3.36
N PRO A 64 7.85 15.65 -2.43
CA PRO A 64 8.70 14.49 -2.20
C PRO A 64 7.96 13.34 -1.55
N SER A 65 8.40 12.10 -1.80
CA SER A 65 7.94 10.90 -1.11
C SER A 65 9.04 9.82 -1.08
N ILE A 66 8.72 8.68 -0.51
CA ILE A 66 9.58 7.49 -0.51
C ILE A 66 8.70 6.25 -0.77
N SER A 67 9.28 5.18 -1.33
CA SER A 67 8.67 3.85 -1.17
C SER A 67 9.11 3.27 0.18
N PRO A 68 8.20 3.10 1.15
CA PRO A 68 8.61 2.63 2.48
C PRO A 68 9.20 1.21 2.42
N GLU A 69 10.34 0.97 3.01
CA GLU A 69 11.33 1.89 3.60
C GLU A 69 12.64 1.73 2.84
N GLN A 70 12.69 2.08 1.57
CA GLN A 70 13.89 1.92 0.74
C GLN A 70 13.99 3.00 -0.34
N GLY A 71 15.21 3.17 -0.88
CA GLY A 71 15.48 3.99 -2.05
C GLY A 71 15.44 3.17 -3.34
N ALA A 72 15.27 3.83 -4.48
CA ALA A 72 15.39 3.21 -5.78
C ALA A 72 16.82 2.68 -5.98
N PRO A 73 17.00 1.48 -6.58
CA PRO A 73 18.32 0.91 -6.83
C PRO A 73 19.26 1.87 -7.55
N GLY A 74 20.51 1.96 -7.08
CA GLY A 74 21.53 2.84 -7.65
C GLY A 74 21.36 4.33 -7.36
N LYS A 75 20.44 4.73 -6.49
CA LYS A 75 20.26 6.12 -6.06
C LYS A 75 20.86 6.34 -4.66
N GLU A 76 21.47 7.51 -4.46
CA GLU A 76 22.04 7.91 -3.16
C GLU A 76 20.97 8.36 -2.15
N THR A 77 19.75 8.59 -2.61
CA THR A 77 18.63 9.06 -1.78
C THR A 77 17.45 8.12 -1.87
N SER A 78 16.67 8.04 -0.78
CA SER A 78 15.37 7.37 -0.78
C SER A 78 14.24 8.24 -1.34
N LEU A 79 14.47 9.55 -1.51
CA LEU A 79 13.45 10.45 -2.05
C LEU A 79 13.12 10.11 -3.50
N THR A 80 11.85 10.06 -3.80
CA THR A 80 11.31 9.75 -5.12
C THR A 80 10.05 10.57 -5.42
N ALA A 81 9.57 10.46 -6.63
CA ALA A 81 8.28 10.99 -7.07
C ALA A 81 7.39 9.84 -7.55
N GLY A 82 6.14 9.83 -7.13
CA GLY A 82 5.12 8.97 -7.70
C GLY A 82 5.40 7.47 -7.60
N CYS A 83 5.97 6.97 -6.47
CA CYS A 83 6.12 5.54 -6.29
C CYS A 83 4.77 4.84 -6.29
N THR A 84 4.75 3.57 -6.67
CA THR A 84 3.52 2.81 -6.90
C THR A 84 2.60 2.76 -5.69
N MET A 85 3.14 2.58 -4.48
CA MET A 85 2.32 2.59 -3.27
C MET A 85 1.57 3.90 -3.08
N ASP A 86 2.24 5.02 -3.33
CA ASP A 86 1.60 6.34 -3.22
C ASP A 86 0.45 6.48 -4.20
N ASN A 87 0.71 6.15 -5.48
CA ASN A 87 -0.31 6.22 -6.52
C ASN A 87 -1.52 5.35 -6.19
N GLN A 88 -1.30 4.16 -5.63
CA GLN A 88 -2.36 3.26 -5.20
C GLN A 88 -3.17 3.83 -4.03
N ILE A 89 -2.52 4.41 -3.02
CA ILE A 89 -3.21 5.03 -1.88
C ILE A 89 -3.98 6.28 -2.32
N VAL A 90 -3.38 7.13 -3.15
CA VAL A 90 -4.05 8.31 -3.70
C VAL A 90 -5.27 7.92 -4.51
N PHE A 91 -5.15 6.88 -5.34
CA PHE A 91 -6.29 6.35 -6.09
C PHE A 91 -7.42 5.90 -5.16
N ASP A 92 -7.13 5.14 -4.10
CA ASP A 92 -8.14 4.71 -3.12
C ASP A 92 -8.80 5.89 -2.43
N VAL A 93 -8.00 6.87 -1.95
CA VAL A 93 -8.54 8.06 -1.29
C VAL A 93 -9.51 8.81 -2.20
N LEU A 94 -9.09 9.11 -3.42
CA LEU A 94 -9.90 9.89 -4.34
C LEU A 94 -11.12 9.11 -4.83
N SER A 95 -10.97 7.84 -5.20
CA SER A 95 -12.07 7.01 -5.70
C SER A 95 -13.11 6.72 -4.62
N ASN A 96 -12.67 6.39 -3.40
CA ASN A 96 -13.56 6.12 -2.28
C ASN A 96 -14.27 7.40 -1.80
N THR A 97 -13.55 8.54 -1.76
CA THR A 97 -14.16 9.83 -1.45
C THR A 97 -15.19 10.23 -2.50
N LEU A 98 -14.92 9.97 -3.78
CA LEU A 98 -15.89 10.23 -4.86
C LEU A 98 -17.16 9.36 -4.71
N GLN A 99 -17.02 8.10 -4.33
CA GLN A 99 -18.17 7.23 -4.05
C GLN A 99 -18.94 7.71 -2.82
N ALA A 100 -18.23 8.05 -1.74
CA ALA A 100 -18.83 8.61 -0.52
C ALA A 100 -19.57 9.92 -0.83
N ALA A 101 -18.97 10.82 -1.61
CA ALA A 101 -19.56 12.09 -2.05
C ALA A 101 -20.93 11.90 -2.72
N LYS A 102 -21.03 10.92 -3.61
CA LYS A 102 -22.31 10.58 -4.26
C LYS A 102 -23.37 10.11 -3.26
N ILE A 103 -22.97 9.32 -2.26
CA ILE A 103 -23.89 8.75 -1.26
C ILE A 103 -24.38 9.82 -0.29
N VAL A 104 -23.49 10.74 0.12
CA VAL A 104 -23.85 11.81 1.07
C VAL A 104 -24.51 13.01 0.39
N GLY A 105 -24.49 13.09 -0.94
CA GLY A 105 -25.09 14.18 -1.72
C GLY A 105 -24.20 15.42 -1.82
N GLU A 106 -22.88 15.25 -1.88
CA GLU A 106 -21.92 16.34 -2.11
C GLU A 106 -22.12 16.98 -3.50
N ASP A 107 -21.74 18.24 -3.63
CA ASP A 107 -21.84 19.02 -4.85
C ASP A 107 -21.15 18.35 -6.05
N ILE A 108 -21.82 18.39 -7.19
CA ILE A 108 -21.32 17.83 -8.45
C ILE A 108 -20.01 18.50 -8.90
N VAL A 109 -19.81 19.77 -8.63
CA VAL A 109 -18.57 20.50 -8.96
C VAL A 109 -17.38 19.90 -8.22
N TYR A 110 -17.57 19.52 -6.94
CA TYR A 110 -16.55 18.83 -6.17
C TYR A 110 -16.27 17.43 -6.75
N GLN A 111 -17.32 16.67 -7.05
CA GLN A 111 -17.20 15.33 -7.64
C GLN A 111 -16.43 15.37 -8.98
N ASP A 112 -16.72 16.32 -9.85
CA ASP A 112 -16.00 16.52 -11.12
C ASP A 112 -14.53 16.92 -10.91
N ARG A 113 -14.24 17.71 -9.89
CA ARG A 113 -12.88 18.08 -9.52
C ARG A 113 -12.06 16.86 -9.09
N VAL A 114 -12.60 16.01 -8.22
CA VAL A 114 -11.96 14.75 -7.80
C VAL A 114 -11.74 13.84 -9.00
N LYS A 115 -12.75 13.69 -9.86
CA LYS A 115 -12.64 12.85 -11.05
C LYS A 115 -11.52 13.30 -12.00
N LYS A 116 -11.38 14.61 -12.23
CA LYS A 116 -10.31 15.15 -13.09
C LYS A 116 -8.90 14.83 -12.56
N VAL A 117 -8.73 14.76 -11.24
CA VAL A 117 -7.45 14.36 -10.62
C VAL A 117 -7.24 12.86 -10.79
N LEU A 118 -8.25 12.04 -10.52
CA LEU A 118 -8.20 10.58 -10.73
C LEU A 118 -7.77 10.21 -12.16
N ASP A 119 -8.35 10.88 -13.16
CA ASP A 119 -8.07 10.62 -14.58
C ASP A 119 -6.62 10.96 -14.98
N ARG A 120 -5.86 11.61 -14.10
CA ARG A 120 -4.46 12.03 -14.32
C ARG A 120 -3.45 11.30 -13.44
N LEU A 121 -3.87 10.34 -12.63
CA LEU A 121 -2.94 9.54 -11.84
C LEU A 121 -2.13 8.58 -12.72
N PRO A 122 -0.88 8.25 -12.34
CA PRO A 122 -0.10 7.24 -13.03
C PRO A 122 -0.81 5.88 -13.01
N PRO A 123 -0.84 5.16 -14.14
CA PRO A 123 -1.26 3.76 -14.13
C PRO A 123 -0.22 2.89 -13.44
N MET A 124 -0.64 1.78 -12.84
CA MET A 124 0.29 0.73 -12.42
C MET A 124 1.01 0.15 -13.64
N GLN A 125 2.31 -0.05 -13.53
CA GLN A 125 3.17 -0.45 -14.64
C GLN A 125 3.79 -1.84 -14.39
N ILE A 126 3.98 -2.59 -15.48
CA ILE A 126 4.68 -3.87 -15.47
C ILE A 126 6.07 -3.64 -16.04
N GLY A 127 7.11 -3.96 -15.26
CA GLY A 127 8.49 -3.73 -15.64
C GLY A 127 9.09 -4.87 -16.49
N LYS A 128 10.34 -4.68 -16.86
CA LYS A 128 11.12 -5.55 -17.78
C LYS A 128 11.32 -6.98 -17.26
N TYR A 129 11.15 -7.21 -15.96
CA TYR A 129 11.22 -8.54 -15.36
C TYR A 129 9.83 -9.15 -15.13
N ASN A 130 8.78 -8.58 -15.72
CA ASN A 130 7.37 -8.93 -15.53
C ASN A 130 6.87 -8.73 -14.10
N GLN A 131 7.55 -7.90 -13.31
CA GLN A 131 7.13 -7.49 -11.98
C GLN A 131 6.19 -6.29 -12.03
N LEU A 132 5.41 -6.07 -10.99
CA LEU A 132 4.77 -4.79 -10.73
C LEU A 132 5.86 -3.79 -10.32
N GLN A 133 6.02 -2.69 -11.07
CA GLN A 133 7.05 -1.69 -10.74
C GLN A 133 6.77 -1.05 -9.37
N GLU A 134 7.82 -0.92 -8.57
CA GLU A 134 7.75 -0.17 -7.30
C GLU A 134 7.97 1.34 -7.52
N TRP A 135 8.75 1.67 -8.54
CA TRP A 135 9.11 3.04 -8.87
C TRP A 135 8.41 3.49 -10.16
N LEU A 136 8.39 4.81 -10.39
CA LEU A 136 7.84 5.35 -11.62
C LEU A 136 8.64 4.89 -12.83
N GLU A 137 9.97 4.80 -12.68
CA GLU A 137 10.88 4.23 -13.66
C GLU A 137 11.09 2.73 -13.41
N ASP A 138 11.38 1.97 -14.48
CA ASP A 138 11.66 0.54 -14.42
C ASP A 138 13.09 0.24 -13.93
N VAL A 139 13.32 0.45 -12.63
CA VAL A 139 14.62 0.29 -11.96
C VAL A 139 14.63 -0.80 -10.89
N ASP A 140 13.56 -1.56 -10.75
CA ASP A 140 13.45 -2.62 -9.75
C ASP A 140 14.59 -3.66 -9.88
N ASP A 141 15.06 -4.14 -8.73
CA ASP A 141 16.02 -5.22 -8.64
C ASP A 141 15.31 -6.55 -8.34
N PRO A 142 15.33 -7.53 -9.27
CA PRO A 142 14.71 -8.84 -9.05
C PRO A 142 15.41 -9.70 -8.00
N GLN A 143 16.58 -9.29 -7.52
CA GLN A 143 17.30 -9.96 -6.44
C GLN A 143 17.06 -9.31 -5.08
N SER A 144 16.28 -8.24 -5.02
CA SER A 144 15.96 -7.56 -3.76
C SER A 144 15.05 -8.43 -2.89
N ASP A 145 15.55 -8.83 -1.74
CA ASP A 145 14.80 -9.54 -0.68
C ASP A 145 14.28 -8.58 0.42
N HIS A 146 14.17 -7.30 0.11
CA HIS A 146 13.75 -6.30 1.07
C HIS A 146 12.41 -6.69 1.72
N ARG A 147 12.34 -6.53 3.05
CA ARG A 147 11.16 -6.94 3.85
C ARG A 147 9.87 -6.21 3.48
N HIS A 148 9.96 -4.98 2.98
CA HIS A 148 8.78 -4.23 2.54
C HIS A 148 8.36 -4.65 1.12
N VAL A 149 7.06 -4.68 0.92
CA VAL A 149 6.38 -4.99 -0.35
C VAL A 149 5.37 -3.89 -0.69
N SER A 150 5.77 -2.64 -0.49
CA SER A 150 4.92 -1.44 -0.50
C SER A 150 4.09 -1.31 -1.77
N HIS A 151 4.67 -1.58 -2.93
CA HIS A 151 4.00 -1.54 -4.24
C HIS A 151 2.89 -2.60 -4.41
N LEU A 152 2.77 -3.55 -3.49
CA LEU A 152 1.69 -4.54 -3.49
C LEU A 152 0.46 -4.11 -2.67
N TYR A 153 0.43 -2.87 -2.15
CA TYR A 153 -0.75 -2.30 -1.50
C TYR A 153 -2.02 -2.43 -2.35
N GLY A 154 -1.91 -2.24 -3.66
CA GLY A 154 -3.04 -2.36 -4.59
C GLY A 154 -3.63 -3.77 -4.70
N LEU A 155 -2.88 -4.82 -4.31
CA LEU A 155 -3.37 -6.19 -4.18
C LEU A 155 -4.02 -6.41 -2.80
N TYR A 156 -3.36 -5.97 -1.73
CA TYR A 156 -3.84 -6.00 -0.34
C TYR A 156 -3.09 -4.93 0.50
N PRO A 157 -3.79 -4.10 1.29
CA PRO A 157 -5.22 -4.17 1.68
C PRO A 157 -6.20 -3.62 0.64
N SER A 158 -5.75 -2.90 -0.36
CA SER A 158 -6.62 -2.47 -1.46
C SER A 158 -7.14 -3.65 -2.29
N ASN A 159 -8.02 -3.38 -3.24
CA ASN A 159 -8.57 -4.35 -4.19
C ASN A 159 -8.43 -3.90 -5.66
N GLN A 160 -7.50 -2.98 -5.92
CA GLN A 160 -7.25 -2.47 -7.27
C GLN A 160 -6.71 -3.55 -8.21
N ILE A 161 -5.99 -4.55 -7.67
CA ILE A 161 -5.44 -5.66 -8.44
C ILE A 161 -6.24 -6.92 -8.15
N SER A 162 -6.86 -7.48 -9.19
CA SER A 162 -7.58 -8.74 -9.10
C SER A 162 -7.35 -9.60 -10.34
N PRO A 163 -7.49 -10.94 -10.25
CA PRO A 163 -7.35 -11.83 -11.40
C PRO A 163 -8.45 -11.61 -12.46
N TYR A 164 -9.57 -11.04 -12.04
CA TYR A 164 -10.75 -10.87 -12.90
C TYR A 164 -10.71 -9.57 -13.69
N ALA A 165 -10.34 -8.46 -13.03
CA ALA A 165 -10.33 -7.14 -13.65
C ALA A 165 -8.98 -6.82 -14.32
N HIS A 166 -7.87 -7.25 -13.73
CA HIS A 166 -6.52 -6.88 -14.16
C HIS A 166 -5.56 -8.08 -14.13
N PRO A 167 -5.78 -9.13 -14.96
CA PRO A 167 -5.01 -10.36 -14.90
C PRO A 167 -3.50 -10.14 -15.12
N GLY A 168 -3.11 -9.18 -15.96
CA GLY A 168 -1.71 -8.83 -16.18
C GLY A 168 -1.03 -8.25 -14.92
N LEU A 169 -1.67 -7.30 -14.26
CA LEU A 169 -1.18 -6.73 -13.00
C LEU A 169 -1.18 -7.76 -11.88
N PHE A 170 -2.15 -8.66 -11.87
CA PHE A 170 -2.21 -9.76 -10.90
C PHE A 170 -1.01 -10.70 -11.02
N GLN A 171 -0.62 -11.08 -12.25
CA GLN A 171 0.58 -11.88 -12.47
C GLN A 171 1.86 -11.11 -12.13
N ALA A 172 1.90 -9.82 -12.46
CA ALA A 172 3.04 -8.96 -12.12
C ALA A 172 3.21 -8.79 -10.61
N ALA A 173 2.12 -8.64 -9.85
CA ALA A 173 2.16 -8.60 -8.40
C ALA A 173 2.64 -9.93 -7.80
N LYS A 174 2.18 -11.08 -8.34
CA LYS A 174 2.70 -12.40 -7.96
C LYS A 174 4.21 -12.49 -8.21
N ARG A 175 4.67 -11.98 -9.34
CA ARG A 175 6.10 -11.97 -9.69
C ARG A 175 6.94 -11.13 -8.73
N SER A 176 6.47 -9.94 -8.38
CA SER A 176 7.11 -9.09 -7.37
C SER A 176 7.23 -9.81 -6.02
N LEU A 177 6.15 -10.46 -5.58
CA LEU A 177 6.15 -11.17 -4.29
C LEU A 177 7.12 -12.36 -4.29
N LEU A 178 7.25 -13.08 -5.41
CA LEU A 178 8.24 -14.17 -5.58
C LEU A 178 9.67 -13.65 -5.45
N TYR A 179 9.99 -12.48 -6.01
CA TYR A 179 11.31 -11.87 -5.88
C TYR A 179 11.64 -11.51 -4.43
N ARG A 180 10.67 -11.01 -3.67
CA ARG A 180 10.83 -10.65 -2.26
C ARG A 180 10.96 -11.84 -1.32
N GLY A 181 10.71 -13.07 -1.82
CA GLY A 181 10.81 -14.31 -1.05
C GLY A 181 9.83 -14.37 0.14
N ASP A 182 9.90 -15.46 0.88
CA ASP A 182 8.98 -15.76 1.97
C ASP A 182 9.44 -15.22 3.32
N MET A 183 10.75 -15.13 3.54
CA MET A 183 11.32 -14.68 4.81
C MET A 183 11.24 -13.17 4.97
N ALA A 184 10.89 -12.73 6.17
CA ALA A 184 10.84 -11.31 6.53
C ALA A 184 10.68 -11.13 8.05
N THR A 185 10.50 -9.88 8.50
CA THR A 185 10.06 -9.58 9.88
C THR A 185 8.58 -9.89 10.05
N GLY A 186 8.13 -10.08 11.27
CA GLY A 186 6.81 -10.61 11.55
C GLY A 186 5.63 -9.86 10.94
N TRP A 187 5.60 -8.53 10.99
CA TRP A 187 4.53 -7.77 10.33
C TRP A 187 4.54 -7.95 8.80
N SER A 188 5.74 -8.07 8.22
CA SER A 188 5.89 -8.29 6.78
C SER A 188 5.47 -9.71 6.39
N ILE A 189 5.78 -10.71 7.22
CA ILE A 189 5.28 -12.09 7.02
C ILE A 189 3.76 -12.10 7.07
N GLY A 190 3.14 -11.42 8.06
CA GLY A 190 1.70 -11.27 8.15
C GLY A 190 1.08 -10.63 6.91
N TRP A 191 1.76 -9.62 6.34
CA TRP A 191 1.31 -9.00 5.10
C TRP A 191 1.45 -9.95 3.90
N LYS A 192 2.60 -10.66 3.78
CA LYS A 192 2.81 -11.66 2.71
C LYS A 192 1.78 -12.79 2.76
N ILE A 193 1.36 -13.26 3.93
CA ILE A 193 0.28 -14.25 4.07
C ILE A 193 -1.00 -13.73 3.40
N ASN A 194 -1.40 -12.50 3.69
CA ASN A 194 -2.60 -11.89 3.09
C ASN A 194 -2.44 -11.68 1.57
N LEU A 195 -1.26 -11.30 1.11
CA LEU A 195 -0.97 -11.16 -0.33
C LEU A 195 -1.11 -12.50 -1.06
N TRP A 196 -0.55 -13.59 -0.52
CA TRP A 196 -0.69 -14.93 -1.11
C TRP A 196 -2.14 -15.42 -1.10
N ALA A 197 -2.90 -15.13 -0.03
CA ALA A 197 -4.33 -15.43 0.01
C ALA A 197 -5.09 -14.66 -1.09
N ARG A 198 -4.77 -13.38 -1.31
CA ARG A 198 -5.34 -12.57 -2.42
C ARG A 198 -4.90 -13.04 -3.79
N LEU A 199 -3.72 -13.65 -3.90
CA LEU A 199 -3.23 -14.31 -5.11
C LEU A 199 -3.87 -15.67 -5.36
N LEU A 200 -4.84 -16.08 -4.52
CA LEU A 200 -5.54 -17.37 -4.58
C LEU A 200 -4.60 -18.58 -4.43
N ASP A 201 -3.48 -18.38 -3.75
CA ASP A 201 -2.47 -19.41 -3.48
C ASP A 201 -2.50 -19.73 -1.96
N GLY A 202 -3.51 -20.48 -1.56
CA GLY A 202 -3.75 -20.84 -0.16
C GLY A 202 -2.66 -21.75 0.42
N ASP A 203 -2.08 -22.63 -0.40
CA ASP A 203 -1.00 -23.53 0.04
C ASP A 203 0.26 -22.73 0.38
N HIS A 204 0.59 -21.74 -0.43
CA HIS A 204 1.71 -20.85 -0.16
C HIS A 204 1.47 -19.99 1.09
N ALA A 205 0.27 -19.42 1.24
CA ALA A 205 -0.10 -18.68 2.43
C ALA A 205 0.02 -19.55 3.69
N TYR A 206 -0.45 -20.80 3.64
CA TYR A 206 -0.35 -21.74 4.75
C TYR A 206 1.09 -22.11 5.11
N LYS A 207 1.95 -22.32 4.10
CA LYS A 207 3.39 -22.53 4.30
C LYS A 207 4.03 -21.37 5.08
N ILE A 208 3.71 -20.12 4.72
CA ILE A 208 4.26 -18.93 5.40
C ILE A 208 3.72 -18.78 6.82
N ILE A 209 2.46 -19.17 7.10
CA ILE A 209 1.93 -19.27 8.47
C ILE A 209 2.79 -20.22 9.30
N GLY A 210 3.14 -21.40 8.75
CA GLY A 210 4.06 -22.33 9.40
C GLY A 210 5.41 -21.70 9.74
N ASN A 211 5.98 -20.94 8.81
CA ASN A 211 7.23 -20.24 9.05
C ASN A 211 7.12 -19.18 10.17
N MET A 212 5.99 -18.49 10.26
CA MET A 212 5.73 -17.49 11.30
C MET A 212 5.58 -18.08 12.70
N LEU A 213 5.12 -19.32 12.79
CA LEU A 213 4.90 -20.03 14.06
C LEU A 213 6.13 -20.76 14.58
N ASN A 214 7.25 -20.76 13.84
CA ASN A 214 8.49 -21.36 14.32
C ASN A 214 9.03 -20.55 15.52
N LEU A 215 9.42 -21.28 16.56
CA LEU A 215 10.08 -20.67 17.74
C LEU A 215 11.42 -20.07 17.32
N VAL A 216 11.68 -18.88 17.83
CA VAL A 216 13.00 -18.22 17.69
C VAL A 216 13.90 -18.81 18.77
N GLU A 217 15.03 -19.39 18.34
CA GLU A 217 16.05 -19.85 19.28
C GLU A 217 16.72 -18.64 19.95
N GLU A 218 16.97 -18.72 21.27
CA GLU A 218 17.75 -17.73 21.98
C GLU A 218 19.15 -17.63 21.34
N GLY A 219 19.53 -16.43 20.95
CA GLY A 219 20.82 -16.16 20.32
C GLY A 219 20.85 -16.11 18.79
N ASN A 220 19.70 -16.18 18.11
CA ASN A 220 19.65 -15.96 16.68
C ASN A 220 20.01 -14.48 16.34
N PRO A 221 21.20 -14.20 15.75
CA PRO A 221 21.68 -12.84 15.53
C PRO A 221 20.85 -12.08 14.49
N ASP A 222 20.08 -12.76 13.67
CA ASP A 222 19.30 -12.12 12.58
C ASP A 222 18.02 -11.42 13.04
N GLY A 223 17.57 -11.61 14.28
CA GLY A 223 16.48 -10.84 14.92
C GLY A 223 15.15 -10.75 14.15
N ARG A 224 15.04 -11.45 13.02
CA ARG A 224 13.98 -11.26 12.01
C ARG A 224 12.59 -11.71 12.46
N THR A 225 12.51 -12.38 13.61
CA THR A 225 11.27 -12.93 14.16
C THR A 225 10.90 -12.38 15.54
N SER A 226 11.82 -11.68 16.22
CA SER A 226 11.64 -11.25 17.61
C SER A 226 10.51 -10.21 17.82
N VAL A 227 10.28 -9.34 16.85
CA VAL A 227 9.28 -8.26 16.96
C VAL A 227 7.85 -8.81 16.96
N SER A 228 7.56 -9.81 16.17
CA SER A 228 6.25 -10.46 16.15
C SER A 228 5.91 -11.20 17.42
N TYR A 229 6.89 -11.88 18.00
CA TYR A 229 6.71 -12.63 19.23
C TYR A 229 6.30 -11.73 20.39
N THR A 230 6.95 -10.58 20.54
CA THR A 230 6.64 -9.62 21.60
C THR A 230 5.21 -9.08 21.48
N HIS A 231 4.73 -8.83 20.29
CA HIS A 231 3.35 -8.34 20.05
C HIS A 231 2.28 -9.42 20.22
N LEU A 232 2.59 -10.67 19.94
CA LEU A 232 1.65 -11.79 20.12
C LEU A 232 1.46 -12.20 21.59
N THR A 233 2.43 -11.90 22.46
CA THR A 233 2.36 -12.26 23.87
C THR A 233 1.74 -11.19 24.77
N LEU A 234 1.79 -9.93 24.36
CA LEU A 234 1.27 -8.81 25.16
C LEU A 234 -0.23 -8.89 25.46
N PRO A 235 -1.12 -9.26 24.53
CA PRO A 235 -2.55 -9.38 24.84
C PRO A 235 -2.91 -10.49 25.82
N THR A 236 -2.12 -11.55 25.91
CA THR A 236 -2.39 -12.66 26.83
C THR A 236 -1.98 -12.38 28.25
N ASN A 237 -1.03 -11.47 28.48
CA ASN A 237 -0.57 -11.09 29.80
C ASN A 237 -1.38 -9.96 30.45
N SER A 238 -2.27 -9.31 29.70
CA SER A 238 -3.14 -8.25 30.23
C SER A 238 -4.45 -8.75 30.83
N LEU A 239 -4.65 -10.06 30.89
CA LEU A 239 -5.86 -10.71 31.45
C LEU A 239 -5.59 -11.40 32.79
N VAL A 240 -4.46 -11.10 33.45
CA VAL A 240 -4.16 -11.60 34.78
C VAL A 240 -4.25 -10.49 35.79
#